data_e9e4040ab9a73f539574e332bec20bff
#
_entry.id   e9e4040ab9a73f539574e332bec20bff
#
_cell.length_a   1.000
_cell.length_b   1.000
_cell.length_c   1.000
_cell.angle_alpha   90.00
_cell.angle_beta   90.00
_cell.angle_gamma   90.00
#
_symmetry.space_group_name_H-M   'P 1'
#
loop_
_entity.id
_entity.type
_entity.pdbx_description
1 polymer ?
#
loop_
_entity_poly.entity_id
_entity_poly.type
_entity_poly.pdbx_seq_one_letter_code
_entity_poly.pdbx_strand_id
1 'polypeptide(L)'
;MISRTALLASLLPVSKKLEQDLRQQLAILPDAKARLHADWQAARAVKRTAQAFEVFVEDQITQVAVAWILSAVFVRFLEDNGLVDAPLLSGPLAPQNRLQLARDRHTLYFRENPRHSDVHYLKDVFARVGKLPGLSALFDPVHNPLWLCDLSPDGATLLLAFFQQVGPGGDLQADFTDPKLNTRFLGDLYQDLSERARKQFALLQTPEFV
;
A
#
# COMPACT_ATOMS: atom_id res chain seq x y z
N MET A 1 3.05 6.35 -19.46
CA MET A 1 3.66 5.95 -18.15
C MET A 1 4.00 7.19 -17.34
N ILE A 2 3.61 7.24 -16.10
CA ILE A 2 3.99 8.31 -15.16
C ILE A 2 5.51 8.24 -14.87
N SER A 3 6.18 9.39 -14.79
CA SER A 3 7.59 9.37 -14.39
C SER A 3 7.75 8.92 -12.93
N ARG A 4 8.81 8.16 -12.62
CA ARG A 4 9.12 7.72 -11.24
C ARG A 4 9.10 8.87 -10.25
N THR A 5 9.73 10.01 -10.59
CA THR A 5 9.78 11.18 -9.74
C THR A 5 8.40 11.77 -9.47
N ALA A 6 7.54 11.88 -10.50
CA ALA A 6 6.19 12.38 -10.35
C ALA A 6 5.32 11.42 -9.51
N LEU A 7 5.43 10.12 -9.76
CA LEU A 7 4.73 9.10 -8.97
C LEU A 7 5.14 9.16 -7.49
N LEU A 8 6.44 9.21 -7.23
CA LEU A 8 6.94 9.31 -5.86
C LEU A 8 6.45 10.58 -5.17
N ALA A 9 6.50 11.74 -5.84
CA ALA A 9 5.99 13.00 -5.31
C ALA A 9 4.50 12.92 -4.95
N SER A 10 3.69 12.21 -5.75
CA SER A 10 2.25 12.03 -5.50
C SER A 10 1.95 11.00 -4.41
N LEU A 11 2.79 9.97 -4.25
CA LEU A 11 2.61 8.91 -3.24
C LEU A 11 3.09 9.31 -1.85
N LEU A 12 4.05 10.22 -1.72
CA LEU A 12 4.57 10.66 -0.42
C LEU A 12 3.50 11.22 0.52
N PRO A 13 2.58 12.11 0.07
CA PRO A 13 1.49 12.57 0.92
C PRO A 13 0.54 11.43 1.34
N VAL A 14 0.31 10.46 0.45
CA VAL A 14 -0.51 9.28 0.74
C VAL A 14 0.17 8.43 1.81
N SER A 15 1.47 8.13 1.65
CA SER A 15 2.24 7.36 2.63
C SER A 15 2.15 7.97 4.03
N LYS A 16 2.35 9.29 4.15
CA LYS A 16 2.24 10.00 5.44
C LYS A 16 0.86 9.87 6.09
N LYS A 17 -0.21 9.96 5.29
CA LYS A 17 -1.57 9.79 5.79
C LYS A 17 -1.83 8.36 6.23
N LEU A 18 -1.34 7.37 5.50
CA LEU A 18 -1.46 5.96 5.88
C LEU A 18 -0.63 5.63 7.12
N GLU A 19 0.57 6.20 7.27
CA GLU A 19 1.34 6.04 8.51
C GLU A 19 0.61 6.63 9.72
N GLN A 20 -0.02 7.79 9.57
CA GLN A 20 -0.83 8.40 10.63
C GLN A 20 -2.05 7.54 10.96
N ASP A 21 -2.74 7.01 9.96
CA ASP A 21 -3.86 6.09 10.10
C ASP A 21 -3.45 4.83 10.87
N LEU A 22 -2.35 4.19 10.46
CA LEU A 22 -1.82 2.99 11.11
C LEU A 22 -1.41 3.23 12.57
N ARG A 23 -0.84 4.40 12.91
CA ARG A 23 -0.57 4.77 14.32
C ARG A 23 -1.84 4.81 15.14
N GLN A 24 -2.91 5.38 14.58
CA GLN A 24 -4.22 5.43 15.24
C GLN A 24 -4.81 4.02 15.40
N GLN A 25 -4.72 3.18 14.36
CA GLN A 25 -5.18 1.78 14.44
C GLN A 25 -4.43 0.99 15.53
N LEU A 26 -3.10 1.11 15.58
CA LEU A 26 -2.29 0.44 16.61
C LEU A 26 -2.59 0.94 18.03
N ALA A 27 -3.00 2.21 18.20
CA ALA A 27 -3.36 2.76 19.49
C ALA A 27 -4.67 2.15 20.04
N ILE A 28 -5.59 1.77 19.17
CA ILE A 28 -6.91 1.21 19.55
C ILE A 28 -6.98 -0.32 19.48
N LEU A 29 -5.95 -0.98 18.94
CA LEU A 29 -5.87 -2.44 18.77
C LEU A 29 -4.79 -3.05 19.69
N PRO A 30 -5.10 -3.37 20.96
CA PRO A 30 -4.12 -3.85 21.93
C PRO A 30 -3.41 -5.14 21.48
N ASP A 31 -4.13 -6.05 20.79
CA ASP A 31 -3.56 -7.30 20.28
C ASP A 31 -2.49 -7.08 19.21
N ALA A 32 -2.65 -6.06 18.36
CA ALA A 32 -1.66 -5.71 17.35
C ALA A 32 -0.37 -5.17 18.01
N LYS A 33 -0.53 -4.31 19.03
CA LYS A 33 0.61 -3.79 19.80
C LYS A 33 1.34 -4.90 20.57
N ALA A 34 0.59 -5.84 21.15
CA ALA A 34 1.16 -6.98 21.87
C ALA A 34 1.97 -7.88 20.93
N ARG A 35 1.48 -8.15 19.72
CA ARG A 35 2.23 -8.89 18.69
C ARG A 35 3.53 -8.18 18.31
N LEU A 36 3.47 -6.89 18.01
CA LEU A 36 4.67 -6.11 17.71
C LEU A 36 5.69 -6.12 18.85
N HIS A 37 5.23 -6.11 20.10
CA HIS A 37 6.12 -6.20 21.25
C HIS A 37 6.81 -7.58 21.35
N ALA A 38 6.07 -8.65 21.07
CA ALA A 38 6.62 -10.00 21.03
C ALA A 38 7.66 -10.15 19.90
N ASP A 39 7.38 -9.61 18.70
CA ASP A 39 8.29 -9.62 17.56
C ASP A 39 9.59 -8.84 17.86
N TRP A 40 9.47 -7.67 18.51
CA TRP A 40 10.61 -6.88 18.95
C TRP A 40 11.46 -7.63 19.98
N GLN A 41 10.83 -8.28 20.97
CA GLN A 41 11.56 -9.09 21.96
C GLN A 41 12.30 -10.25 21.29
N ALA A 42 11.64 -10.96 20.35
CA ALA A 42 12.25 -12.04 19.60
C ALA A 42 13.46 -11.54 18.77
N ALA A 43 13.30 -10.41 18.08
CA ALA A 43 14.38 -9.80 17.30
C ALA A 43 15.57 -9.38 18.18
N ARG A 44 15.30 -8.83 19.39
CA ARG A 44 16.36 -8.50 20.37
C ARG A 44 17.09 -9.74 20.90
N ALA A 45 16.35 -10.80 21.22
CA ALA A 45 16.92 -12.04 21.75
C ALA A 45 17.95 -12.64 20.79
N VAL A 46 17.71 -12.55 19.48
CA VAL A 46 18.64 -13.02 18.43
C VAL A 46 19.56 -11.93 17.88
N LYS A 47 19.65 -10.78 18.57
CA LYS A 47 20.51 -9.63 18.23
C LYS A 47 20.27 -9.04 16.82
N ARG A 48 19.06 -9.14 16.29
CA ARG A 48 18.68 -8.54 14.99
C ARG A 48 18.35 -7.05 15.11
N THR A 49 18.00 -6.57 16.30
CA THR A 49 17.77 -5.15 16.58
C THR A 49 18.33 -4.75 17.94
N ALA A 50 18.87 -3.52 18.03
CA ALA A 50 19.23 -2.85 19.27
C ALA A 50 18.32 -1.65 19.57
N GLN A 51 17.35 -1.36 18.69
CA GLN A 51 16.46 -0.21 18.78
C GLN A 51 15.55 -0.28 20.01
N ALA A 52 15.13 0.89 20.51
CA ALA A 52 14.02 0.99 21.45
C ALA A 52 12.71 0.50 20.81
N PHE A 53 11.75 0.09 21.61
CA PHE A 53 10.48 -0.45 21.11
C PHE A 53 9.72 0.55 20.24
N GLU A 54 9.69 1.81 20.65
CA GLU A 54 9.01 2.90 19.94
C GLU A 54 9.58 3.10 18.53
N VAL A 55 10.90 3.04 18.38
CA VAL A 55 11.59 3.14 17.08
C VAL A 55 11.27 1.94 16.20
N PHE A 56 11.26 0.74 16.79
CA PHE A 56 10.86 -0.48 16.09
C PHE A 56 9.43 -0.39 15.57
N VAL A 57 8.49 0.10 16.39
CA VAL A 57 7.08 0.27 15.99
C VAL A 57 6.96 1.25 14.82
N GLU A 58 7.65 2.39 14.84
CA GLU A 58 7.63 3.37 13.75
C GLU A 58 8.19 2.78 12.45
N ASP A 59 9.27 2.00 12.52
CA ASP A 59 9.80 1.29 11.36
C ASP A 59 8.77 0.28 10.79
N GLN A 60 8.03 -0.43 11.65
CA GLN A 60 6.98 -1.34 11.20
C GLN A 60 5.81 -0.60 10.56
N ILE A 61 5.35 0.52 11.14
CA ILE A 61 4.30 1.37 10.56
C ILE A 61 4.67 1.81 9.14
N THR A 62 5.90 2.29 8.96
CA THR A 62 6.41 2.67 7.65
C THR A 62 6.39 1.50 6.67
N GLN A 63 6.89 0.33 7.09
CA GLN A 63 6.91 -0.86 6.23
C GLN A 63 5.50 -1.30 5.82
N VAL A 64 4.54 -1.27 6.75
CA VAL A 64 3.13 -1.60 6.49
C VAL A 64 2.52 -0.60 5.51
N ALA A 65 2.70 0.71 5.73
CA ALA A 65 2.17 1.74 4.83
C ALA A 65 2.72 1.61 3.41
N VAL A 66 4.04 1.40 3.29
CA VAL A 66 4.69 1.16 2.00
C VAL A 66 4.17 -0.12 1.33
N ALA A 67 3.97 -1.19 2.12
CA ALA A 67 3.45 -2.45 1.59
C ALA A 67 2.02 -2.32 1.04
N TRP A 68 1.12 -1.59 1.71
CA TRP A 68 -0.22 -1.28 1.21
C TRP A 68 -0.16 -0.52 -0.12
N ILE A 69 0.68 0.53 -0.20
CA ILE A 69 0.85 1.32 -1.42
C ILE A 69 1.40 0.47 -2.56
N LEU A 70 2.48 -0.28 -2.33
CA LEU A 70 3.12 -1.07 -3.38
C LEU A 70 2.25 -2.23 -3.86
N SER A 71 1.48 -2.85 -2.95
CA SER A 71 0.49 -3.86 -3.33
C SER A 71 -0.55 -3.29 -4.29
N ALA A 72 -1.06 -2.09 -4.02
CA ALA A 72 -2.00 -1.40 -4.90
C ALA A 72 -1.34 -0.93 -6.22
N VAL A 73 -0.11 -0.40 -6.17
CA VAL A 73 0.68 -0.04 -7.38
C VAL A 73 0.89 -1.27 -8.27
N PHE A 74 1.20 -2.43 -7.68
CA PHE A 74 1.41 -3.66 -8.42
C PHE A 74 0.11 -4.14 -9.10
N VAL A 75 -1.01 -4.12 -8.39
CA VAL A 75 -2.32 -4.43 -9.00
C VAL A 75 -2.62 -3.48 -10.16
N ARG A 76 -2.40 -2.18 -9.98
CA ARG A 76 -2.57 -1.19 -11.04
C ARG A 76 -1.66 -1.45 -12.25
N PHE A 77 -0.41 -1.84 -12.01
CA PHE A 77 0.50 -2.21 -13.09
C PHE A 77 -0.04 -3.41 -13.89
N LEU A 78 -0.58 -4.42 -13.22
CA LEU A 78 -1.21 -5.56 -13.91
C LEU A 78 -2.44 -5.13 -14.73
N GLU A 79 -3.28 -4.26 -14.17
CA GLU A 79 -4.48 -3.74 -14.83
C GLU A 79 -4.14 -2.92 -16.07
N ASP A 80 -3.19 -1.99 -15.95
CA ASP A 80 -2.84 -1.05 -17.02
C ASP A 80 -2.13 -1.74 -18.19
N ASN A 81 -1.49 -2.88 -17.93
CA ASN A 81 -0.79 -3.66 -18.95
C ASN A 81 -1.59 -4.87 -19.45
N GLY A 82 -2.87 -4.97 -19.08
CA GLY A 82 -3.75 -6.04 -19.57
C GLY A 82 -3.36 -7.43 -19.09
N LEU A 83 -2.65 -7.54 -17.96
CA LEU A 83 -2.21 -8.80 -17.36
C LEU A 83 -3.27 -9.44 -16.46
N VAL A 84 -4.40 -8.76 -16.27
CA VAL A 84 -5.61 -9.25 -15.60
C VAL A 84 -6.81 -8.97 -16.49
N ASP A 85 -7.72 -9.95 -16.58
CA ASP A 85 -8.89 -9.86 -17.47
C ASP A 85 -9.81 -8.71 -17.10
N ALA A 86 -9.91 -8.41 -15.82
CA ALA A 86 -10.85 -7.46 -15.32
C ALA A 86 -10.23 -6.51 -14.29
N PRO A 87 -10.49 -5.20 -14.40
CA PRO A 87 -9.96 -4.23 -13.45
C PRO A 87 -10.63 -4.43 -12.08
N LEU A 88 -9.83 -4.28 -11.04
CA LEU A 88 -10.23 -4.41 -9.64
C LEU A 88 -10.11 -3.08 -8.90
N LEU A 89 -9.03 -2.31 -9.15
CA LEU A 89 -8.81 -1.01 -8.52
C LEU A 89 -9.24 0.14 -9.43
N SER A 90 -8.83 0.13 -10.68
CA SER A 90 -9.10 1.22 -11.62
C SER A 90 -8.97 0.77 -13.08
N GLY A 91 -7.75 0.40 -13.55
CA GLY A 91 -7.46 0.12 -14.95
C GLY A 91 -7.45 1.38 -15.82
N PRO A 92 -6.98 1.30 -17.08
CA PRO A 92 -6.95 2.43 -18.00
C PRO A 92 -8.36 2.85 -18.41
N LEU A 93 -8.53 4.14 -18.75
CA LEU A 93 -9.80 4.66 -19.25
C LEU A 93 -10.12 4.14 -20.66
N ALA A 94 -9.12 4.16 -21.55
CA ALA A 94 -9.27 3.68 -22.92
C ALA A 94 -8.71 2.25 -23.09
N PRO A 95 -9.28 1.44 -24.02
CA PRO A 95 -10.44 1.74 -24.86
C PRO A 95 -11.81 1.45 -24.21
N GLN A 96 -11.85 0.76 -23.05
CA GLN A 96 -13.08 0.15 -22.51
C GLN A 96 -13.61 0.80 -21.22
N ASN A 97 -13.11 1.99 -20.87
CA ASN A 97 -13.43 2.65 -19.60
C ASN A 97 -13.34 1.68 -18.40
N ARG A 98 -12.18 1.05 -18.24
CA ARG A 98 -11.94 0.04 -17.19
C ARG A 98 -12.13 0.60 -15.77
N LEU A 99 -11.94 1.92 -15.60
CA LEU A 99 -12.26 2.60 -14.34
C LEU A 99 -13.73 2.41 -13.95
N GLN A 100 -14.66 2.58 -14.88
CA GLN A 100 -16.07 2.37 -14.58
C GLN A 100 -16.35 0.91 -14.23
N LEU A 101 -15.76 -0.04 -14.95
CA LEU A 101 -15.88 -1.46 -14.63
C LEU A 101 -15.34 -1.79 -13.22
N ALA A 102 -14.23 -1.17 -12.81
CA ALA A 102 -13.70 -1.34 -11.44
C ALA A 102 -14.67 -0.79 -10.39
N ARG A 103 -15.26 0.38 -10.64
CA ARG A 103 -16.28 0.99 -9.75
C ARG A 103 -17.56 0.16 -9.65
N ASP A 104 -18.01 -0.41 -10.76
CA ASP A 104 -19.18 -1.28 -10.78
C ASP A 104 -18.93 -2.55 -9.96
N ARG A 105 -17.72 -3.13 -10.04
CA ARG A 105 -17.30 -4.28 -9.21
C ARG A 105 -17.21 -3.94 -7.74
N HIS A 106 -16.65 -2.80 -7.42
CA HIS A 106 -16.61 -2.28 -6.06
C HIS A 106 -18.04 -2.13 -5.50
N THR A 107 -18.95 -1.56 -6.28
CA THR A 107 -20.36 -1.44 -5.91
C THR A 107 -21.01 -2.82 -5.70
N LEU A 108 -20.75 -3.77 -6.59
CA LEU A 108 -21.28 -5.14 -6.49
C LEU A 108 -20.74 -5.85 -5.23
N TYR A 109 -19.45 -5.70 -4.95
CA TYR A 109 -18.84 -6.26 -3.74
C TYR A 109 -19.58 -5.84 -2.47
N PHE A 110 -19.94 -4.56 -2.33
CA PHE A 110 -20.68 -4.08 -1.15
C PHE A 110 -22.15 -4.49 -1.11
N ARG A 111 -22.77 -4.74 -2.25
CA ARG A 111 -24.13 -5.35 -2.28
C ARG A 111 -24.10 -6.77 -1.72
N GLU A 112 -23.03 -7.53 -2.02
CA GLU A 112 -22.85 -8.89 -1.53
C GLU A 112 -22.31 -8.93 -0.09
N ASN A 113 -21.58 -7.88 0.32
CA ASN A 113 -20.91 -7.78 1.60
C ASN A 113 -21.23 -6.47 2.34
N PRO A 114 -22.50 -6.24 2.80
CA PRO A 114 -22.95 -4.94 3.31
C PRO A 114 -22.30 -4.50 4.62
N ARG A 115 -21.58 -5.40 5.32
CA ARG A 115 -20.84 -5.09 6.56
C ARG A 115 -19.36 -4.83 6.35
N HIS A 116 -18.87 -4.99 5.12
CA HIS A 116 -17.49 -4.75 4.78
C HIS A 116 -17.22 -3.26 4.53
N SER A 117 -15.94 -2.89 4.53
CA SER A 117 -15.43 -1.57 4.18
C SER A 117 -14.35 -1.71 3.11
N ASP A 118 -13.80 -0.59 2.63
CA ASP A 118 -12.77 -0.58 1.59
C ASP A 118 -11.51 -1.39 1.97
N VAL A 119 -11.18 -1.51 3.25
CA VAL A 119 -10.07 -2.37 3.67
C VAL A 119 -10.33 -3.84 3.34
N HIS A 120 -11.56 -4.32 3.52
CA HIS A 120 -11.93 -5.68 3.15
C HIS A 120 -11.91 -5.89 1.64
N TYR A 121 -12.38 -4.88 0.89
CA TYR A 121 -12.31 -4.91 -0.56
C TYR A 121 -10.88 -4.97 -1.07
N LEU A 122 -9.98 -4.13 -0.60
CA LEU A 122 -8.58 -4.15 -0.98
C LEU A 122 -7.90 -5.49 -0.64
N LYS A 123 -8.19 -6.04 0.54
CA LYS A 123 -7.67 -7.37 0.93
C LYS A 123 -8.20 -8.48 0.02
N ASP A 124 -9.48 -8.43 -0.38
CA ASP A 124 -10.05 -9.37 -1.36
C ASP A 124 -9.37 -9.23 -2.73
N VAL A 125 -9.13 -7.99 -3.19
CA VAL A 125 -8.37 -7.73 -4.42
C VAL A 125 -6.97 -8.35 -4.36
N PHE A 126 -6.22 -8.12 -3.28
CA PHE A 126 -4.88 -8.68 -3.12
C PHE A 126 -4.89 -10.21 -3.03
N ALA A 127 -5.86 -10.79 -2.33
CA ALA A 127 -6.03 -12.24 -2.26
C ALA A 127 -6.37 -12.86 -3.62
N ARG A 128 -7.18 -12.19 -4.45
CA ARG A 128 -7.50 -12.64 -5.82
C ARG A 128 -6.28 -12.58 -6.72
N VAL A 129 -5.55 -11.47 -6.70
CA VAL A 129 -4.33 -11.31 -7.50
C VAL A 129 -3.25 -12.29 -7.06
N GLY A 130 -3.12 -12.55 -5.76
CA GLY A 130 -2.19 -13.54 -5.21
C GLY A 130 -2.47 -14.98 -5.66
N LYS A 131 -3.68 -15.29 -6.16
CA LYS A 131 -4.00 -16.61 -6.74
C LYS A 131 -3.54 -16.78 -8.19
N LEU A 132 -3.12 -15.70 -8.85
CA LEU A 132 -2.61 -15.77 -10.21
C LEU A 132 -1.24 -16.48 -10.22
N PRO A 133 -0.92 -17.23 -11.28
CA PRO A 133 0.35 -17.95 -11.39
C PRO A 133 1.56 -17.04 -11.19
N GLY A 134 2.46 -17.41 -10.28
CA GLY A 134 3.68 -16.68 -9.99
C GLY A 134 3.54 -15.48 -9.04
N LEU A 135 2.32 -15.11 -8.61
CA LEU A 135 2.09 -13.92 -7.78
C LEU A 135 1.83 -14.22 -6.29
N SER A 136 1.71 -15.49 -5.91
CA SER A 136 1.39 -15.89 -4.54
C SER A 136 2.37 -15.32 -3.50
N ALA A 137 3.67 -15.32 -3.80
CA ALA A 137 4.70 -14.84 -2.90
C ALA A 137 4.60 -13.32 -2.62
N LEU A 138 4.05 -12.53 -3.56
CA LEU A 138 3.92 -11.07 -3.39
C LEU A 138 2.83 -10.69 -2.37
N PHE A 139 1.83 -11.54 -2.21
CA PHE A 139 0.69 -11.31 -1.32
C PHE A 139 0.62 -12.33 -0.18
N ASP A 140 1.71 -13.08 0.04
CA ASP A 140 1.80 -14.06 1.11
C ASP A 140 1.72 -13.37 2.49
N PRO A 141 0.77 -13.78 3.36
CA PRO A 141 0.65 -13.23 4.72
C PRO A 141 1.90 -13.39 5.58
N VAL A 142 2.78 -14.35 5.28
CA VAL A 142 4.02 -14.57 6.03
C VAL A 142 5.10 -13.55 5.64
N HIS A 143 5.11 -13.09 4.38
CA HIS A 143 6.20 -12.28 3.85
C HIS A 143 5.81 -10.83 3.55
N ASN A 144 4.53 -10.54 3.30
CA ASN A 144 4.11 -9.17 2.99
C ASN A 144 3.65 -8.43 4.25
N PRO A 145 4.34 -7.33 4.63
CA PRO A 145 4.04 -6.57 5.85
C PRO A 145 2.62 -5.98 5.90
N LEU A 146 1.92 -5.84 4.77
CA LEU A 146 0.54 -5.31 4.77
C LEU A 146 -0.40 -6.07 5.72
N TRP A 147 -0.13 -7.36 5.96
CA TRP A 147 -0.97 -8.21 6.81
C TRP A 147 -0.71 -8.05 8.31
N LEU A 148 0.30 -7.26 8.70
CA LEU A 148 0.61 -7.00 10.12
C LEU A 148 -0.41 -6.07 10.77
N CYS A 149 -0.92 -5.09 10.03
CA CYS A 149 -1.90 -4.13 10.52
C CYS A 149 -2.82 -3.67 9.39
N ASP A 150 -4.13 -3.73 9.62
CA ASP A 150 -5.12 -3.22 8.68
C ASP A 150 -5.18 -1.69 8.74
N LEU A 151 -5.41 -1.07 7.58
CA LEU A 151 -5.82 0.33 7.51
C LEU A 151 -7.21 0.50 8.13
N SER A 152 -7.53 1.71 8.57
CA SER A 152 -8.92 2.05 8.84
C SER A 152 -9.75 2.05 7.54
N PRO A 153 -11.09 2.05 7.63
CA PRO A 153 -11.94 2.26 6.46
C PRO A 153 -11.57 3.52 5.67
N ASP A 154 -11.28 4.63 6.36
CA ASP A 154 -10.92 5.91 5.75
C ASP A 154 -9.53 5.86 5.08
N GLY A 155 -8.56 5.19 5.71
CA GLY A 155 -7.24 4.97 5.12
C GLY A 155 -7.30 4.13 3.85
N ALA A 156 -8.13 3.09 3.83
CA ALA A 156 -8.34 2.26 2.66
C ALA A 156 -9.07 3.02 1.54
N THR A 157 -10.10 3.81 1.89
CA THR A 157 -10.81 4.69 0.94
C THR A 157 -9.86 5.71 0.32
N LEU A 158 -8.98 6.32 1.13
CA LEU A 158 -7.96 7.26 0.64
C LEU A 158 -7.03 6.60 -0.38
N LEU A 159 -6.56 5.38 -0.10
CA LEU A 159 -5.67 4.64 -0.99
C LEU A 159 -6.37 4.27 -2.31
N LEU A 160 -7.61 3.79 -2.25
CA LEU A 160 -8.38 3.44 -3.44
C LEU A 160 -8.66 4.69 -4.29
N ALA A 161 -9.11 5.80 -3.65
CA ALA A 161 -9.41 7.06 -4.32
C ALA A 161 -8.19 7.62 -5.06
N PHE A 162 -6.98 7.50 -4.50
CA PHE A 162 -5.75 7.93 -5.17
C PHE A 162 -5.59 7.29 -6.55
N PHE A 163 -5.84 5.97 -6.66
CA PHE A 163 -5.68 5.25 -7.93
C PHE A 163 -6.84 5.47 -8.90
N GLN A 164 -7.96 6.01 -8.45
CA GLN A 164 -9.13 6.34 -9.26
C GLN A 164 -9.22 7.82 -9.63
N GLN A 165 -8.21 8.61 -9.25
CA GLN A 165 -8.21 10.05 -9.48
C GLN A 165 -8.01 10.37 -10.96
N VAL A 166 -8.94 11.12 -11.52
CA VAL A 166 -8.90 11.65 -12.89
C VAL A 166 -8.40 13.08 -12.85
N GLY A 167 -7.40 13.38 -13.67
CA GLY A 167 -6.86 14.73 -13.79
C GLY A 167 -7.73 15.68 -14.63
N PRO A 168 -7.35 16.97 -14.70
CA PRO A 168 -8.10 17.96 -15.46
C PRO A 168 -8.25 17.64 -16.97
N GLY A 169 -7.34 16.86 -17.52
CA GLY A 169 -7.35 16.39 -18.92
C GLY A 169 -8.28 15.21 -19.17
N GLY A 170 -8.91 14.65 -18.13
CA GLY A 170 -9.77 13.47 -18.26
C GLY A 170 -9.01 12.14 -18.17
N ASP A 171 -7.68 12.15 -18.04
CA ASP A 171 -6.87 10.95 -17.91
C ASP A 171 -6.65 10.58 -16.43
N LEU A 172 -6.39 9.30 -16.15
CA LEU A 172 -5.97 8.87 -14.82
C LEU A 172 -4.64 9.51 -14.45
N GLN A 173 -4.53 10.06 -13.23
CA GLN A 173 -3.28 10.67 -12.76
C GLN A 173 -2.16 9.65 -12.62
N ALA A 174 -2.48 8.43 -12.22
CA ALA A 174 -1.52 7.34 -12.10
C ALA A 174 -1.70 6.35 -13.24
N ASP A 175 -0.84 6.42 -14.26
CA ASP A 175 -0.78 5.51 -15.41
C ASP A 175 0.50 4.67 -15.33
N PHE A 176 0.33 3.36 -15.21
CA PHE A 176 1.42 2.37 -15.10
C PHE A 176 1.62 1.57 -16.40
N THR A 177 1.08 2.03 -17.51
CA THR A 177 1.27 1.38 -18.82
C THR A 177 2.76 1.35 -19.20
N ASP A 178 3.30 0.16 -19.43
CA ASP A 178 4.67 -0.05 -19.91
C ASP A 178 4.74 -1.15 -20.97
N PRO A 179 4.95 -0.82 -22.24
CA PRO A 179 5.06 -1.82 -23.30
C PRO A 179 6.18 -2.86 -23.10
N LYS A 180 7.17 -2.53 -22.28
CA LYS A 180 8.30 -3.43 -21.97
C LYS A 180 8.05 -4.27 -20.71
N LEU A 181 6.94 -4.07 -20.02
CA LEU A 181 6.59 -4.75 -18.75
C LEU A 181 7.74 -4.72 -17.74
N ASN A 182 8.43 -3.59 -17.64
CA ASN A 182 9.58 -3.44 -16.76
C ASN A 182 9.14 -3.21 -15.32
N THR A 183 9.26 -4.24 -14.47
CA THR A 183 8.91 -4.20 -13.06
C THR A 183 10.01 -3.61 -12.16
N ARG A 184 11.18 -3.27 -12.71
CA ARG A 184 12.30 -2.72 -11.94
C ARG A 184 11.91 -1.46 -11.17
N PHE A 185 11.02 -0.65 -11.74
CA PHE A 185 10.54 0.57 -11.08
C PHE A 185 9.85 0.30 -9.74
N LEU A 186 9.26 -0.88 -9.53
CA LEU A 186 8.63 -1.26 -8.25
C LEU A 186 9.67 -1.41 -7.15
N GLY A 187 10.82 -2.04 -7.45
CA GLY A 187 11.92 -2.14 -6.51
C GLY A 187 12.53 -0.78 -6.17
N ASP A 188 12.71 0.06 -7.20
CA ASP A 188 13.20 1.42 -7.02
C ASP A 188 12.21 2.28 -6.21
N LEU A 189 10.91 2.14 -6.44
CA LEU A 189 9.85 2.83 -5.70
C LEU A 189 9.82 2.40 -4.22
N TYR A 190 10.01 1.09 -3.96
CA TYR A 190 10.13 0.57 -2.60
C TYR A 190 11.30 1.23 -1.85
N GLN A 191 12.47 1.29 -2.48
CA GLN A 191 13.65 1.92 -1.87
C GLN A 191 13.39 3.40 -1.58
N ASP A 192 12.86 4.14 -2.55
CA ASP A 192 12.59 5.57 -2.40
C ASP A 192 11.57 5.87 -1.28
N LEU A 193 10.48 5.13 -1.21
CA LEU A 193 9.47 5.30 -0.16
C LEU A 193 10.03 4.95 1.21
N SER A 194 10.74 3.83 1.33
CA SER A 194 11.32 3.36 2.59
C SER A 194 12.44 4.27 3.10
N GLU A 195 13.35 4.73 2.22
CA GLU A 195 14.44 5.62 2.63
C GLU A 195 13.95 7.00 3.07
N ARG A 196 12.96 7.56 2.36
CA ARG A 196 12.41 8.88 2.70
C ARG A 196 11.66 8.85 4.03
N ALA A 197 10.91 7.79 4.29
CA ALA A 197 10.24 7.61 5.56
C ALA A 197 11.27 7.50 6.71
N ARG A 198 12.34 6.72 6.55
CA ARG A 198 13.43 6.61 7.52
C ARG A 198 14.16 7.94 7.77
N LYS A 199 14.49 8.67 6.71
CA LYS A 199 15.17 9.99 6.82
C LYS A 199 14.30 10.99 7.57
N GLN A 200 13.00 11.02 7.29
CA GLN A 200 12.09 11.92 7.99
C GLN A 200 11.99 11.59 9.48
N PHE A 201 11.96 10.31 9.82
CA PHE A 201 11.94 9.86 11.21
C PHE A 201 13.24 10.22 11.95
N ALA A 202 14.40 10.02 11.31
CA ALA A 202 15.69 10.40 11.87
C ALA A 202 15.79 11.91 12.17
N LEU A 203 15.24 12.76 11.30
CA LEU A 203 15.19 14.22 11.52
C LEU A 203 14.31 14.60 12.71
N LEU A 204 13.21 13.88 12.96
CA LEU A 204 12.32 14.12 14.11
C LEU A 204 12.94 13.65 15.44
N GLN A 205 13.91 12.74 15.39
CA GLN A 205 14.59 12.22 16.58
C GLN A 205 15.89 12.95 16.93
N THR A 206 16.38 13.82 16.05
CA THR A 206 17.57 14.61 16.33
C THR A 206 17.14 15.76 17.26
N PRO A 207 17.52 15.79 18.57
CA PRO A 207 17.27 16.95 19.42
C PRO A 207 17.99 18.14 18.78
N GLU A 208 17.30 19.25 18.62
CA GLU A 208 17.98 20.52 18.38
C GLU A 208 18.83 20.79 19.63
N PHE A 209 20.10 20.46 19.57
CA PHE A 209 21.08 20.99 20.52
C PHE A 209 21.28 22.46 20.18
N VAL A 210 20.59 23.31 20.92
CA VAL A 210 20.90 24.72 21.04
C VAL A 210 22.11 24.86 21.92
#